data_55c55c9b75cc23ceda67b5235c8b49a1
#
_entry.id   55c55c9b75cc23ceda67b5235c8b49a1
#
_cell.length_a   1.000
_cell.length_b   1.000
_cell.length_c   1.000
_cell.angle_alpha   90.00
_cell.angle_beta   90.00
_cell.angle_gamma   90.00
#
_symmetry.space_group_name_H-M   'P 1'
#
loop_
_entity.id
_entity.type
_entity.pdbx_description
1 polymer ?
#
loop_
_entity_poly.entity_id
_entity_poly.type
_entity_poly.pdbx_seq_one_letter_code
_entity_poly.pdbx_strand_id
1 'polypeptide(L)'
;MGFDLDEDILQDFLVEAGEILELLQEQLVELENNPDDANLLNAIFRGFHTVKGGAGFLSLTELVDACHGAENVFDILRTGKRRVTAELMDVILQALDAVNAMFADVQNREPLTPADPAIIEALHRLSMPESEDEQAHHAAAEPEPEAEISMEEFDAV
;
A
#
# COMPACT_ATOMS: atom_id res chain seq x y z
N MET A 1 -21.93 11.82 -26.55
CA MET A 1 -20.69 12.52 -26.26
C MET A 1 -19.84 11.73 -25.31
N GLY A 2 -18.60 11.54 -25.69
CA GLY A 2 -17.68 10.83 -24.83
C GLY A 2 -17.47 11.53 -23.51
N PHE A 3 -17.57 12.84 -23.53
CA PHE A 3 -17.42 13.66 -22.34
C PHE A 3 -18.46 13.31 -21.29
N ASP A 4 -19.73 13.28 -21.70
CA ASP A 4 -20.82 12.98 -20.75
C ASP A 4 -20.70 11.56 -20.23
N LEU A 5 -20.31 10.63 -21.11
CA LEU A 5 -20.10 9.26 -20.72
C LEU A 5 -18.97 9.13 -19.70
N ASP A 6 -17.87 9.84 -19.96
CA ASP A 6 -16.72 9.81 -19.05
C ASP A 6 -17.11 10.40 -17.69
N GLU A 7 -17.91 11.47 -17.69
CA GLU A 7 -18.35 12.08 -16.43
C GLU A 7 -19.27 11.14 -15.66
N ASP A 8 -20.16 10.44 -16.34
CA ASP A 8 -21.04 9.47 -15.68
C ASP A 8 -20.24 8.33 -15.06
N ILE A 9 -19.24 7.83 -15.80
CA ILE A 9 -18.38 6.79 -15.29
C ILE A 9 -17.59 7.30 -14.10
N LEU A 10 -17.10 8.53 -14.17
CA LEU A 10 -16.37 9.13 -13.08
C LEU A 10 -17.24 9.26 -11.84
N GLN A 11 -18.50 9.66 -12.01
CA GLN A 11 -19.42 9.77 -10.87
C GLN A 11 -19.67 8.42 -10.22
N ASP A 12 -19.84 7.38 -11.03
CA ASP A 12 -20.02 6.03 -10.50
C ASP A 12 -18.79 5.59 -9.71
N PHE A 13 -17.61 5.89 -10.24
CA PHE A 13 -16.37 5.58 -9.54
C PHE A 13 -16.30 6.31 -8.21
N LEU A 14 -16.64 7.60 -8.19
CA LEU A 14 -16.56 8.39 -6.96
C LEU A 14 -17.48 7.85 -5.88
N VAL A 15 -18.67 7.41 -6.27
CA VAL A 15 -19.60 6.83 -5.29
C VAL A 15 -19.05 5.51 -4.76
N GLU A 16 -18.70 4.61 -5.64
CA GLU A 16 -18.28 3.27 -5.23
C GLU A 16 -16.95 3.30 -4.49
N ALA A 17 -15.96 4.00 -5.03
CA ALA A 17 -14.66 4.06 -4.39
C ALA A 17 -14.73 4.80 -3.06
N GLY A 18 -15.57 5.82 -2.97
CA GLY A 18 -15.74 6.55 -1.72
C GLY A 18 -16.22 5.65 -0.60
N GLU A 19 -17.18 4.76 -0.89
CA GLU A 19 -17.67 3.81 0.10
C GLU A 19 -16.58 2.82 0.51
N ILE A 20 -15.81 2.36 -0.48
CA ILE A 20 -14.72 1.43 -0.20
C ILE A 20 -13.65 2.09 0.66
N LEU A 21 -13.30 3.34 0.37
CA LEU A 21 -12.28 4.05 1.13
C LEU A 21 -12.71 4.27 2.58
N GLU A 22 -13.99 4.57 2.81
CA GLU A 22 -14.49 4.68 4.17
C GLU A 22 -14.38 3.37 4.92
N LEU A 23 -14.74 2.29 4.23
CA LEU A 23 -14.65 0.96 4.84
C LEU A 23 -13.20 0.58 5.13
N LEU A 24 -12.29 0.91 4.21
CA LEU A 24 -10.87 0.64 4.43
C LEU A 24 -10.35 1.35 5.66
N GLN A 25 -10.79 2.58 5.90
CA GLN A 25 -10.40 3.32 7.09
C GLN A 25 -10.78 2.55 8.35
N GLU A 26 -12.02 2.04 8.40
CA GLU A 26 -12.50 1.27 9.54
C GLU A 26 -11.75 -0.06 9.67
N GLN A 27 -11.52 -0.72 8.55
CA GLN A 27 -10.85 -2.02 8.55
C GLN A 27 -9.40 -1.90 9.01
N LEU A 28 -8.72 -0.82 8.65
CA LEU A 28 -7.34 -0.63 9.09
C LEU A 28 -7.28 -0.39 10.59
N VAL A 29 -8.24 0.35 11.14
CA VAL A 29 -8.30 0.51 12.59
C VAL A 29 -8.54 -0.84 13.26
N GLU A 30 -9.44 -1.64 12.71
CA GLU A 30 -9.72 -2.97 13.23
C GLU A 30 -8.49 -3.86 13.15
N LEU A 31 -7.70 -3.73 12.09
CA LEU A 31 -6.50 -4.54 11.90
C LEU A 31 -5.48 -4.31 13.01
N GLU A 32 -5.39 -3.11 13.54
CA GLU A 32 -4.48 -2.84 14.64
C GLU A 32 -4.76 -3.73 15.83
N ASN A 33 -6.03 -4.07 16.05
CA ASN A 33 -6.44 -4.91 17.16
C ASN A 33 -6.49 -6.39 16.80
N ASN A 34 -6.51 -6.71 15.51
CA ASN A 34 -6.65 -8.09 15.04
C ASN A 34 -5.70 -8.34 13.88
N PRO A 35 -4.39 -8.23 14.12
CA PRO A 35 -3.40 -8.25 13.02
C PRO A 35 -3.29 -9.59 12.31
N ASP A 36 -3.80 -10.66 12.91
CA ASP A 36 -3.71 -12.00 12.30
C ASP A 36 -5.01 -12.45 11.66
N ASP A 37 -6.00 -11.57 11.59
CA ASP A 37 -7.32 -11.93 11.04
C ASP A 37 -7.22 -12.06 9.52
N ALA A 38 -7.22 -13.29 9.04
CA ALA A 38 -7.06 -13.57 7.61
C ALA A 38 -8.20 -12.99 6.78
N ASN A 39 -9.43 -13.04 7.31
CA ASN A 39 -10.57 -12.51 6.59
C ASN A 39 -10.46 -11.00 6.43
N LEU A 40 -9.96 -10.33 7.49
CA LEU A 40 -9.77 -8.89 7.45
C LEU A 40 -8.68 -8.50 6.45
N LEU A 41 -7.56 -9.23 6.46
CA LEU A 41 -6.49 -8.97 5.51
C LEU A 41 -6.97 -9.13 4.06
N ASN A 42 -7.77 -10.17 3.81
CA ASN A 42 -8.32 -10.36 2.47
C ASN A 42 -9.29 -9.26 2.08
N ALA A 43 -10.12 -8.81 3.03
CA ALA A 43 -11.09 -7.75 2.74
C ALA A 43 -10.37 -6.45 2.38
N ILE A 44 -9.31 -6.12 3.12
CA ILE A 44 -8.55 -4.91 2.85
C ILE A 44 -7.85 -5.01 1.49
N PHE A 45 -7.27 -6.17 1.20
CA PHE A 45 -6.65 -6.43 -0.10
C PHE A 45 -7.66 -6.15 -1.23
N ARG A 46 -8.87 -6.68 -1.10
CA ARG A 46 -9.90 -6.52 -2.14
C ARG A 46 -10.33 -5.08 -2.28
N GLY A 47 -10.39 -4.35 -1.18
CA GLY A 47 -10.76 -2.93 -1.23
C GLY A 47 -9.78 -2.13 -2.07
N PHE A 48 -8.48 -2.28 -1.80
CA PHE A 48 -7.47 -1.59 -2.59
C PHE A 48 -7.49 -2.06 -4.04
N HIS A 49 -7.71 -3.35 -4.26
CA HIS A 49 -7.77 -3.90 -5.62
C HIS A 49 -8.91 -3.28 -6.41
N THR A 50 -10.08 -3.14 -5.80
CA THR A 50 -11.24 -2.59 -6.47
C THR A 50 -11.04 -1.11 -6.81
N VAL A 51 -10.51 -0.33 -5.86
CA VAL A 51 -10.23 1.09 -6.13
C VAL A 51 -9.18 1.21 -7.23
N LYS A 52 -8.14 0.37 -7.19
CA LYS A 52 -7.11 0.37 -8.23
C LYS A 52 -7.71 0.09 -9.59
N GLY A 53 -8.61 -0.89 -9.68
CA GLY A 53 -9.24 -1.24 -10.95
C GLY A 53 -10.04 -0.11 -11.55
N GLY A 54 -10.84 0.56 -10.73
CA GLY A 54 -11.61 1.70 -11.20
C GLY A 54 -10.72 2.87 -11.60
N ALA A 55 -9.69 3.13 -10.81
CA ALA A 55 -8.73 4.20 -11.12
C ALA A 55 -8.00 3.91 -12.43
N GLY A 56 -7.65 2.63 -12.65
CA GLY A 56 -6.99 2.24 -13.90
C GLY A 56 -7.88 2.44 -15.11
N PHE A 57 -9.16 2.10 -14.98
CA PHE A 57 -10.12 2.30 -16.05
C PHE A 57 -10.23 3.78 -16.45
N LEU A 58 -10.06 4.68 -15.46
CA LEU A 58 -10.15 6.12 -15.69
C LEU A 58 -8.79 6.75 -15.94
N SER A 59 -7.74 5.95 -16.03
CA SER A 59 -6.37 6.40 -16.31
C SER A 59 -5.83 7.34 -15.21
N LEU A 60 -6.23 7.13 -13.98
CA LEU A 60 -5.75 7.91 -12.83
C LEU A 60 -4.47 7.26 -12.30
N THR A 61 -3.37 7.48 -13.03
CA THR A 61 -2.12 6.75 -12.83
C THR A 61 -1.57 6.86 -11.43
N GLU A 62 -1.56 8.07 -10.87
CA GLU A 62 -1.00 8.27 -9.52
C GLU A 62 -1.80 7.52 -8.47
N LEU A 63 -3.11 7.47 -8.65
CA LEU A 63 -3.98 6.74 -7.73
C LEU A 63 -3.78 5.23 -7.88
N VAL A 64 -3.62 4.76 -9.12
CA VAL A 64 -3.32 3.36 -9.38
C VAL A 64 -2.03 2.96 -8.67
N ASP A 65 -0.99 3.78 -8.77
CA ASP A 65 0.31 3.45 -8.20
C ASP A 65 0.22 3.29 -6.68
N ALA A 66 -0.46 4.21 -6.01
CA ALA A 66 -0.60 4.14 -4.55
C ALA A 66 -1.40 2.92 -4.13
N CYS A 67 -2.51 2.67 -4.81
CA CYS A 67 -3.36 1.52 -4.48
C CYS A 67 -2.66 0.21 -4.79
N HIS A 68 -1.88 0.16 -5.88
CA HIS A 68 -1.14 -1.04 -6.24
C HIS A 68 -0.09 -1.37 -5.19
N GLY A 69 0.61 -0.34 -4.70
CA GLY A 69 1.59 -0.55 -3.63
C GLY A 69 0.96 -1.13 -2.37
N ALA A 70 -0.18 -0.55 -1.96
CA ALA A 70 -0.89 -1.04 -0.78
C ALA A 70 -1.42 -2.46 -1.00
N GLU A 71 -1.94 -2.71 -2.19
CA GLU A 71 -2.45 -4.03 -2.54
C GLU A 71 -1.36 -5.09 -2.41
N ASN A 72 -0.17 -4.79 -2.90
CA ASN A 72 0.94 -5.73 -2.83
C ASN A 72 1.36 -6.02 -1.39
N VAL A 73 1.33 -5.00 -0.52
CA VAL A 73 1.61 -5.20 0.89
C VAL A 73 0.61 -6.17 1.50
N PHE A 74 -0.67 -5.98 1.22
CA PHE A 74 -1.69 -6.86 1.80
C PHE A 74 -1.67 -8.25 1.18
N ASP A 75 -1.19 -8.39 -0.06
CA ASP A 75 -1.00 -9.70 -0.64
C ASP A 75 0.05 -10.49 0.13
N ILE A 76 1.16 -9.86 0.48
CA ILE A 76 2.21 -10.51 1.27
C ILE A 76 1.71 -10.84 2.68
N LEU A 77 0.93 -9.94 3.27
CA LEU A 77 0.39 -10.17 4.61
C LEU A 77 -0.58 -11.36 4.63
N ARG A 78 -1.48 -11.42 3.66
CA ARG A 78 -2.50 -12.48 3.66
C ARG A 78 -1.91 -13.84 3.31
N THR A 79 -0.73 -13.88 2.69
CA THR A 79 -0.05 -15.15 2.40
C THR A 79 0.89 -15.56 3.53
N GLY A 80 0.97 -14.77 4.60
CA GLY A 80 1.73 -15.14 5.78
C GLY A 80 3.22 -14.90 5.68
N LYS A 81 3.68 -14.20 4.64
CA LYS A 81 5.10 -13.99 4.43
C LYS A 81 5.63 -12.76 5.14
N ARG A 82 4.77 -12.00 5.77
CA ARG A 82 5.14 -10.82 6.56
C ARG A 82 4.06 -10.60 7.60
N ARG A 83 4.46 -10.04 8.74
CA ARG A 83 3.54 -9.75 9.84
C ARG A 83 3.21 -8.27 9.87
N VAL A 84 2.03 -7.97 10.41
CA VAL A 84 1.63 -6.59 10.63
C VAL A 84 2.43 -6.04 11.82
N THR A 85 3.12 -4.93 11.58
CA THR A 85 3.92 -4.25 12.61
C THR A 85 3.46 -2.80 12.71
N ALA A 86 3.92 -2.12 13.77
CA ALA A 86 3.61 -0.70 13.92
C ALA A 86 4.13 0.13 12.74
N GLU A 87 5.34 -0.19 12.28
CA GLU A 87 5.91 0.51 11.13
C GLU A 87 5.06 0.30 9.89
N LEU A 88 4.63 -0.94 9.66
CA LEU A 88 3.80 -1.26 8.50
C LEU A 88 2.47 -0.50 8.58
N MET A 89 1.86 -0.47 9.76
CA MET A 89 0.61 0.27 9.95
C MET A 89 0.79 1.75 9.65
N ASP A 90 1.89 2.34 10.13
CA ASP A 90 2.16 3.75 9.84
C ASP A 90 2.23 4.01 8.34
N VAL A 91 2.95 3.17 7.61
CA VAL A 91 3.11 3.35 6.17
C VAL A 91 1.77 3.19 5.46
N ILE A 92 0.99 2.18 5.84
CA ILE A 92 -0.31 1.93 5.21
C ILE A 92 -1.28 3.09 5.47
N LEU A 93 -1.28 3.62 6.71
CA LEU A 93 -2.16 4.75 7.02
C LEU A 93 -1.75 5.99 6.24
N GLN A 94 -0.45 6.23 6.08
CA GLN A 94 0.02 7.34 5.25
C GLN A 94 -0.36 7.12 3.78
N ALA A 95 -0.29 5.87 3.31
CA ALA A 95 -0.70 5.55 1.95
C ALA A 95 -2.19 5.81 1.76
N LEU A 96 -3.01 5.43 2.75
CA LEU A 96 -4.44 5.69 2.65
C LEU A 96 -4.74 7.19 2.67
N ASP A 97 -3.99 7.96 3.48
CA ASP A 97 -4.13 9.42 3.47
C ASP A 97 -3.83 9.98 2.08
N ALA A 98 -2.78 9.48 1.43
CA ALA A 98 -2.43 9.93 0.08
C ALA A 98 -3.53 9.56 -0.91
N VAL A 99 -4.07 8.34 -0.79
CA VAL A 99 -5.17 7.90 -1.65
C VAL A 99 -6.39 8.79 -1.46
N ASN A 100 -6.72 9.10 -0.21
CA ASN A 100 -7.86 9.97 0.09
C ASN A 100 -7.66 11.38 -0.47
N ALA A 101 -6.42 11.90 -0.39
CA ALA A 101 -6.12 13.22 -0.94
C ALA A 101 -6.30 13.23 -2.47
N MET A 102 -5.82 12.19 -3.14
CA MET A 102 -6.00 12.06 -4.58
C MET A 102 -7.48 11.89 -4.94
N PHE A 103 -8.21 11.15 -4.12
CA PHE A 103 -9.65 10.97 -4.33
C PHE A 103 -10.36 12.33 -4.26
N ALA A 104 -9.98 13.17 -3.30
CA ALA A 104 -10.55 14.52 -3.21
C ALA A 104 -10.20 15.35 -4.43
N ASP A 105 -8.97 15.21 -4.95
CA ASP A 105 -8.59 15.89 -6.19
C ASP A 105 -9.52 15.48 -7.33
N VAL A 106 -9.82 14.19 -7.44
CA VAL A 106 -10.72 13.69 -8.48
C VAL A 106 -12.12 14.28 -8.30
N GLN A 107 -12.61 14.32 -7.05
CA GLN A 107 -13.93 14.91 -6.77
C GLN A 107 -13.99 16.36 -7.22
N ASN A 108 -12.91 17.09 -7.07
CA ASN A 108 -12.85 18.50 -7.40
C ASN A 108 -12.42 18.75 -8.85
N ARG A 109 -12.20 17.68 -9.62
CA ARG A 109 -11.74 17.73 -11.01
C ARG A 109 -10.42 18.47 -11.13
N GLU A 110 -9.52 18.21 -10.18
CA GLU A 110 -8.19 18.79 -10.14
C GLU A 110 -7.14 17.76 -10.48
N PRO A 111 -5.98 18.19 -10.98
CA PRO A 111 -4.88 17.24 -11.21
C PRO A 111 -4.52 16.52 -9.91
N LEU A 112 -4.18 15.23 -10.02
CA LEU A 112 -3.84 14.45 -8.85
C LEU A 112 -2.48 14.87 -8.30
N THR A 113 -2.42 14.97 -6.96
CA THR A 113 -1.17 15.18 -6.25
C THR A 113 -0.53 13.82 -6.02
N PRO A 114 0.64 13.55 -6.62
CA PRO A 114 1.26 12.24 -6.42
C PRO A 114 1.57 11.96 -4.96
N ALA A 115 1.55 10.69 -4.58
CA ALA A 115 1.96 10.30 -3.24
C ALA A 115 3.45 10.61 -3.07
N ASP A 116 3.85 10.85 -1.82
CA ASP A 116 5.25 11.07 -1.49
C ASP A 116 6.07 9.86 -1.97
N PRO A 117 7.14 10.07 -2.75
CA PRO A 117 7.97 8.95 -3.20
C PRO A 117 8.47 8.08 -2.07
N ALA A 118 8.70 8.64 -0.88
CA ALA A 118 9.14 7.85 0.27
C ALA A 118 8.07 6.85 0.68
N ILE A 119 6.79 7.21 0.57
CA ILE A 119 5.69 6.29 0.87
C ILE A 119 5.65 5.17 -0.17
N ILE A 120 5.80 5.52 -1.44
CA ILE A 120 5.79 4.52 -2.51
C ILE A 120 6.94 3.53 -2.33
N GLU A 121 8.13 4.04 -1.99
CA GLU A 121 9.28 3.18 -1.73
C GLU A 121 9.05 2.27 -0.52
N ALA A 122 8.47 2.82 0.54
CA ALA A 122 8.18 2.04 1.74
C ALA A 122 7.17 0.93 1.43
N LEU A 123 6.15 1.23 0.63
CA LEU A 123 5.18 0.22 0.22
C LEU A 123 5.86 -0.89 -0.58
N HIS A 124 6.77 -0.51 -1.47
CA HIS A 124 7.50 -1.49 -2.25
C HIS A 124 8.33 -2.41 -1.35
N ARG A 125 9.05 -1.82 -0.38
CA ARG A 125 9.85 -2.61 0.56
C ARG A 125 8.98 -3.57 1.37
N LEU A 126 7.83 -3.07 1.84
CA LEU A 126 6.94 -3.87 2.67
C LEU A 126 6.14 -4.90 1.88
N SER A 127 6.20 -4.84 0.56
CA SER A 127 5.55 -5.85 -0.28
C SER A 127 6.42 -7.08 -0.51
N MET A 128 7.66 -7.06 0.01
CA MET A 128 8.55 -8.20 -0.08
C MET A 128 8.38 -9.10 1.15
N PRO A 129 8.71 -10.39 1.04
CA PRO A 129 8.69 -11.24 2.23
C PRO A 129 9.55 -10.65 3.34
N GLU A 130 9.13 -10.85 4.57
CA GLU A 130 9.80 -10.26 5.72
C GLU A 130 11.28 -10.62 5.79
N SER A 131 11.61 -11.87 5.47
CA SER A 131 13.00 -12.30 5.50
C SER A 131 13.87 -11.54 4.52
N GLU A 132 13.34 -11.26 3.32
CA GLU A 132 14.10 -10.51 2.32
C GLU A 132 14.26 -9.05 2.72
N ASP A 133 13.22 -8.48 3.31
CA ASP A 133 13.30 -7.11 3.80
C ASP A 133 14.32 -6.98 4.92
N GLU A 134 14.34 -7.93 5.85
CA GLU A 134 15.33 -7.91 6.93
C GLU A 134 16.75 -7.96 6.40
N GLN A 135 16.99 -8.81 5.40
CA GLN A 135 18.30 -8.90 4.80
C GLN A 135 18.70 -7.60 4.12
N ALA A 136 17.79 -7.02 3.35
CA ALA A 136 18.07 -5.77 2.65
C ALA A 136 18.31 -4.64 3.64
N HIS A 137 17.50 -4.56 4.68
CA HIS A 137 17.62 -3.51 5.69
C HIS A 137 18.93 -3.66 6.46
N HIS A 138 19.27 -4.88 6.83
CA HIS A 138 20.49 -5.15 7.56
C HIS A 138 21.72 -4.77 6.73
N ALA A 139 21.72 -5.16 5.47
CA ALA A 139 22.84 -4.83 4.57
C ALA A 139 22.99 -3.33 4.40
N ALA A 140 21.88 -2.61 4.29
CA ALA A 140 21.91 -1.16 4.13
C ALA A 140 22.36 -0.46 5.41
N ALA A 141 22.00 -1.02 6.56
CA ALA A 141 22.30 -0.40 7.85
C ALA A 141 23.75 -0.66 8.30
N GLU A 142 24.40 -1.64 7.74
CA GLU A 142 25.75 -2.02 8.14
C GLU A 142 26.80 -1.36 7.31
N PRO A 143 27.40 -0.38 7.77
CA PRO A 143 28.50 0.21 7.04
C PRO A 143 29.70 -0.57 7.30
N GLU A 144 29.93 -1.34 7.56
CA GLU A 144 30.86 -1.86 8.07
C GLU A 144 31.12 -2.98 8.45
N PRO A 145 31.88 -3.31 8.50
CA PRO A 145 32.03 -4.30 8.73
C PRO A 145 31.88 -5.09 9.62
N GLU A 146 31.95 -5.56 10.01
CA GLU A 146 31.68 -6.28 10.75
C GLU A 146 31.52 -7.10 10.44
N ALA A 147 31.98 -7.23 10.16
CA ALA A 147 31.78 -8.16 10.07
C ALA A 147 31.72 -8.84 9.86
N GLU A 148 31.95 -9.15 10.08
CA GLU A 148 31.80 -10.02 9.95
C GLU A 148 31.58 -10.57 9.81
N ILE A 149 32.31 -10.65 10.10
CA ILE A 149 32.17 -11.54 9.98
C ILE A 149 31.98 -12.13 9.66
N SER A 150 32.42 -12.27 10.06
CA SER A 150 32.30 -13.09 9.78
C SER A 150 32.25 -13.55 9.39
N MET A 151 32.69 -13.71 9.67
CA MET A 151 32.78 -14.39 9.36
C MET A 151 32.80 -14.67 9.36
N GLU A 152 32.94 -14.60 9.80
CA GLU A 152 33.12 -15.12 9.78
C GLU A 152 32.92 -15.32 9.87
N GLU A 153 33.27 -15.13 10.38
CA GLU A 153 33.20 -15.59 10.31
C GLU A 153 32.89 -15.89 9.88
N PHE A 154 33.42 -15.90 10.25
CA PHE A 154 33.35 -16.34 9.70
C PHE A 154 33.23 -16.68 9.31
N ASP A 155 33.53 -16.95 9.52
CA ASP A 155 33.65 -17.44 9.20
C ASP A 155 33.58 -17.72 9.14
N ALA A 156 33.89 -17.63 9.61
CA ALA A 156 33.91 -17.88 9.65
C ALA A 156 33.67 -18.08 9.60
N VAL A 157 34.10 -18.06 9.96
CA VAL A 157 33.91 -18.22 9.96
C VAL A 157 33.66 -18.25 9.57
#